data_5e227c67ff750e21a9d7f4958e766b0d
#
_entry.id   5e227c67ff750e21a9d7f4958e766b0d
#
_cell.length_a   1.000
_cell.length_b   1.000
_cell.length_c   1.000
_cell.angle_alpha   90.00
_cell.angle_beta   90.00
_cell.angle_gamma   90.00
#
_symmetry.space_group_name_H-M   'P 1'
#
loop_
_entity.id
_entity.type
_entity.pdbx_description
1 polymer ?
#
loop_
_entity_poly.entity_id
_entity_poly.type
_entity_poly.pdbx_seq_one_letter_code
_entity_poly.pdbx_strand_id
1 'polypeptide(L)'
;MKVALRDDDTSFFTAPEQLHAVYHDIWDRLPVSLAVVPSAAGYRDKAIPEKYWEAGRVFPLEENTTLVEFLRERLAAAHVTVAQHGYTHEEFPGGFEFQAAPDLEQRQASGRAYLEQLLGTRIEIFVPPHNALSKRGLSVIDAAGLNLLGSFLYFRPSLRQWDVQTPANWWRVRQYRAATGRTKADRLIYPHVLRYANHAEFGCYSLIPGTTVDELVAGFEEARRAGGHFCIATHYWEVDTVLKDVLQRVLDHAAGYPDVEFVAAERLFDQVAAQ
;
A
#
# COMPACT_ATOMS: atom_id res chain seq x y z
N MET A 1 -1.97 -19.65 1.82
CA MET A 1 -2.50 -18.28 1.56
C MET A 1 -1.55 -17.27 2.17
N LYS A 2 -1.18 -16.16 1.45
CA LYS A 2 -0.35 -15.10 2.04
C LYS A 2 -1.24 -14.01 2.64
N VAL A 3 -0.83 -13.48 3.81
CA VAL A 3 -1.47 -12.35 4.51
C VAL A 3 -0.43 -11.27 4.73
N ALA A 4 -0.73 -10.03 4.37
CA ALA A 4 0.18 -8.89 4.50
C ALA A 4 -0.52 -7.68 5.14
N LEU A 5 0.27 -6.77 5.68
CA LEU A 5 -0.16 -5.49 6.25
C LEU A 5 0.62 -4.35 5.59
N ARG A 6 -0.10 -3.36 5.10
CA ARG A 6 0.43 -2.11 4.57
C ARG A 6 -0.01 -0.96 5.47
N ASP A 7 0.91 -0.07 5.80
CA ASP A 7 0.63 1.19 6.48
C ASP A 7 1.03 2.38 5.62
N ASP A 8 0.18 3.37 5.49
CA ASP A 8 0.39 4.52 4.64
C ASP A 8 0.84 5.76 5.43
N ASP A 9 1.34 6.78 4.71
CA ASP A 9 1.68 8.13 5.19
C ASP A 9 2.92 8.25 6.09
N THR A 10 3.75 7.21 6.23
CA THR A 10 5.04 7.37 6.91
C THR A 10 5.87 8.46 6.21
N SER A 11 6.21 9.54 6.92
CA SER A 11 6.84 10.73 6.35
C SER A 11 7.68 11.48 7.39
N PHE A 12 8.27 12.61 7.00
CA PHE A 12 8.93 13.53 7.94
C PHE A 12 8.11 13.83 9.20
N PHE A 13 6.78 13.82 9.11
CA PHE A 13 5.89 14.16 10.23
C PHE A 13 5.64 13.01 11.20
N THR A 14 6.06 11.81 10.88
CA THR A 14 5.86 10.60 11.68
C THR A 14 6.84 10.57 12.86
N ALA A 15 6.34 10.39 14.08
CA ALA A 15 7.18 10.09 15.23
C ALA A 15 7.39 8.56 15.32
N PRO A 16 8.64 8.08 15.56
CA PRO A 16 8.92 6.65 15.72
C PRO A 16 8.03 5.95 16.75
N GLU A 17 7.70 6.68 17.84
CA GLU A 17 6.88 6.19 18.94
C GLU A 17 5.44 5.87 18.49
N GLN A 18 4.93 6.56 17.47
CA GLN A 18 3.60 6.27 16.91
C GLN A 18 3.60 4.92 16.20
N LEU A 19 4.59 4.66 15.34
CA LEU A 19 4.73 3.35 14.68
C LEU A 19 4.97 2.24 15.70
N HIS A 20 5.82 2.50 16.71
CA HIS A 20 6.08 1.55 17.78
C HIS A 20 4.79 1.23 18.57
N ALA A 21 4.03 2.25 18.97
CA ALA A 21 2.79 2.07 19.74
C ALA A 21 1.77 1.17 19.00
N VAL A 22 1.71 1.29 17.68
CA VAL A 22 0.78 0.50 16.87
C VAL A 22 1.29 -0.92 16.63
N TYR A 23 2.57 -1.10 16.30
CA TYR A 23 3.05 -2.34 15.66
C TYR A 23 4.01 -3.19 16.50
N HIS A 24 4.48 -2.75 17.68
CA HIS A 24 5.47 -3.51 18.45
C HIS A 24 5.05 -4.94 18.81
N ASP A 25 3.74 -5.19 19.01
CA ASP A 25 3.17 -6.52 19.34
C ASP A 25 2.97 -7.38 18.09
N ILE A 26 3.20 -6.84 16.90
CA ILE A 26 2.89 -7.48 15.61
C ILE A 26 4.19 -7.88 14.88
N TRP A 27 5.28 -7.15 15.07
CA TRP A 27 6.51 -7.29 14.29
C TRP A 27 7.11 -8.69 14.27
N ASP A 28 7.06 -9.41 15.40
CA ASP A 28 7.56 -10.79 15.48
C ASP A 28 6.71 -11.78 14.70
N ARG A 29 5.50 -11.37 14.33
CA ARG A 29 4.51 -12.21 13.65
C ARG A 29 4.35 -11.84 12.17
N LEU A 30 4.34 -10.56 11.86
CA LEU A 30 4.02 -10.02 10.54
C LEU A 30 4.87 -8.78 10.26
N PRO A 31 5.74 -8.80 9.23
CA PRO A 31 6.39 -7.57 8.77
C PRO A 31 5.37 -6.56 8.26
N VAL A 32 5.53 -5.28 8.64
CA VAL A 32 4.66 -4.20 8.17
C VAL A 32 5.29 -3.51 6.97
N SER A 33 4.57 -3.43 5.86
CA SER A 33 5.04 -2.71 4.67
C SER A 33 4.63 -1.24 4.75
N LEU A 34 5.58 -0.37 5.08
CA LEU A 34 5.36 1.06 5.24
C LEU A 34 5.41 1.75 3.87
N ALA A 35 4.33 2.42 3.50
CA ALA A 35 4.30 3.30 2.34
C ALA A 35 4.84 4.68 2.76
N VAL A 36 6.04 5.00 2.28
CA VAL A 36 6.84 6.13 2.75
C VAL A 36 6.82 7.26 1.74
N VAL A 37 6.53 8.48 2.22
CA VAL A 37 6.56 9.72 1.44
C VAL A 37 8.00 10.30 1.49
N PRO A 38 8.70 10.41 0.35
CA PRO A 38 10.10 10.87 0.32
C PRO A 38 10.32 12.29 0.86
N SER A 39 9.42 13.22 0.50
CA SER A 39 9.57 14.64 0.82
C SER A 39 8.20 15.28 1.00
N ALA A 40 7.60 15.10 2.18
CA ALA A 40 6.21 15.44 2.43
C ALA A 40 5.94 16.96 2.38
N ALA A 41 4.90 17.37 1.67
CA ALA A 41 4.44 18.75 1.67
C ALA A 41 3.74 19.10 2.99
N GLY A 42 3.95 20.34 3.46
CA GLY A 42 3.21 20.88 4.60
C GLY A 42 1.89 21.51 4.12
N TYR A 43 0.79 20.85 4.40
CA TYR A 43 -0.56 21.35 4.12
C TYR A 43 -1.54 20.89 5.18
N ARG A 44 -2.78 21.35 5.12
CA ARG A 44 -3.80 21.00 6.13
C ARG A 44 -4.30 19.57 5.92
N ASP A 45 -3.75 18.66 6.69
CA ASP A 45 -4.12 17.24 6.72
C ASP A 45 -4.05 16.70 8.15
N LYS A 46 -4.80 15.64 8.44
CA LYS A 46 -4.83 15.00 9.78
C LYS A 46 -3.52 14.32 10.15
N ALA A 47 -2.80 13.80 9.16
CA ALA A 47 -1.48 13.17 9.35
C ALA A 47 -0.38 14.20 9.61
N ILE A 48 -0.63 15.50 9.38
CA ILE A 48 0.37 16.57 9.45
C ILE A 48 0.08 17.45 10.68
N PRO A 49 1.06 17.66 11.60
CA PRO A 49 0.88 18.56 12.74
C PRO A 49 0.58 20.01 12.28
N GLU A 50 -0.36 20.69 12.94
CA GLU A 50 -0.85 22.03 12.57
C GLU A 50 0.23 23.07 12.31
N LYS A 51 1.34 23.01 13.07
CA LYS A 51 2.49 23.94 12.91
C LYS A 51 3.14 23.90 11.52
N TYR A 52 2.83 22.88 10.70
CA TYR A 52 3.38 22.72 9.35
C TYR A 52 2.35 22.99 8.24
N TRP A 53 1.08 23.25 8.55
CA TRP A 53 0.02 23.39 7.55
C TRP A 53 0.21 24.54 6.55
N GLU A 54 0.87 25.62 6.97
CA GLU A 54 1.11 26.79 6.13
C GLU A 54 2.60 27.02 5.84
N ALA A 55 3.41 25.97 5.99
CA ALA A 55 4.85 26.11 5.87
C ALA A 55 5.32 26.49 4.46
N GLY A 56 4.52 26.21 3.41
CA GLY A 56 4.82 26.55 2.02
C GLY A 56 6.10 25.89 1.48
N ARG A 57 6.53 24.80 2.13
CA ARG A 57 7.70 24.00 1.73
C ARG A 57 7.45 22.52 1.86
N VAL A 58 8.30 21.73 1.24
CA VAL A 58 8.38 20.29 1.47
C VAL A 58 9.40 19.97 2.56
N PHE A 59 9.22 18.82 3.20
CA PHE A 59 10.04 18.32 4.30
C PHE A 59 10.62 16.96 3.91
N PRO A 60 11.90 16.90 3.50
CA PRO A 60 12.58 15.65 3.18
C PRO A 60 12.60 14.72 4.40
N LEU A 61 12.42 13.41 4.17
CA LEU A 61 12.43 12.42 5.24
C LEU A 61 13.73 12.45 6.06
N GLU A 62 14.86 12.72 5.42
CA GLU A 62 16.18 12.80 6.06
C GLU A 62 16.31 13.89 7.14
N GLU A 63 15.46 14.92 7.11
CA GLU A 63 15.41 15.94 8.17
C GLU A 63 14.84 15.37 9.49
N ASN A 64 14.12 14.24 9.46
CA ASN A 64 13.71 13.50 10.65
C ASN A 64 14.68 12.34 10.92
N THR A 65 15.87 12.69 11.45
CA THR A 65 16.96 11.73 11.68
C THR A 65 16.55 10.58 12.61
N THR A 66 15.75 10.88 13.63
CA THR A 66 15.25 9.86 14.59
C THR A 66 14.38 8.82 13.89
N LEU A 67 13.50 9.24 13.00
CA LEU A 67 12.68 8.32 12.21
C LEU A 67 13.54 7.51 11.24
N VAL A 68 14.50 8.13 10.56
CA VAL A 68 15.40 7.43 9.63
C VAL A 68 16.20 6.34 10.34
N GLU A 69 16.75 6.62 11.53
CA GLU A 69 17.45 5.62 12.35
C GLU A 69 16.52 4.48 12.75
N PHE A 70 15.35 4.81 13.26
CA PHE A 70 14.32 3.82 13.61
C PHE A 70 13.94 2.93 12.41
N LEU A 71 13.66 3.50 11.23
CA LEU A 71 13.33 2.73 10.04
C LEU A 71 14.46 1.78 9.62
N ARG A 72 15.72 2.25 9.67
CA ARG A 72 16.89 1.40 9.38
C ARG A 72 17.02 0.23 10.34
N GLU A 73 16.80 0.46 11.64
CA GLU A 73 16.81 -0.61 12.65
C GLU A 73 15.69 -1.64 12.39
N ARG A 74 14.48 -1.16 12.08
CA ARG A 74 13.33 -2.07 11.80
C ARG A 74 13.51 -2.83 10.50
N LEU A 75 14.10 -2.22 9.47
CA LEU A 75 14.49 -2.89 8.22
C LEU A 75 15.53 -3.98 8.46
N ALA A 76 16.58 -3.68 9.24
CA ALA A 76 17.61 -4.66 9.59
C ALA A 76 17.08 -5.85 10.39
N ALA A 77 16.04 -5.62 11.21
CA ALA A 77 15.34 -6.66 11.97
C ALA A 77 14.28 -7.40 11.14
N ALA A 78 14.06 -7.05 9.87
CA ALA A 78 12.99 -7.56 9.01
C ALA A 78 11.57 -7.34 9.59
N HIS A 79 11.39 -6.37 10.46
CA HIS A 79 10.10 -5.99 11.04
C HIS A 79 9.28 -5.12 10.09
N VAL A 80 9.95 -4.38 9.21
CA VAL A 80 9.30 -3.54 8.21
C VAL A 80 9.92 -3.73 6.83
N THR A 81 9.15 -3.42 5.81
CA THR A 81 9.60 -3.17 4.44
C THR A 81 9.12 -1.79 3.99
N VAL A 82 9.62 -1.29 2.87
CA VAL A 82 9.32 0.06 2.39
C VAL A 82 8.78 0.04 0.98
N ALA A 83 7.63 0.68 0.80
CA ALA A 83 7.05 1.04 -0.49
C ALA A 83 7.14 2.55 -0.73
N GLN A 84 7.24 2.98 -1.98
CA GLN A 84 7.17 4.39 -2.32
C GLN A 84 5.71 4.89 -2.27
N HIS A 85 5.45 5.99 -1.54
CA HIS A 85 4.14 6.63 -1.45
C HIS A 85 4.16 8.03 -2.08
N GLY A 86 4.07 8.06 -3.41
CA GLY A 86 4.25 9.32 -4.15
C GLY A 86 5.65 9.92 -4.01
N TYR A 87 5.71 11.24 -3.96
CA TYR A 87 6.91 12.03 -3.70
C TYR A 87 6.69 13.09 -2.62
N THR A 88 5.63 13.90 -2.76
CA THR A 88 5.30 14.97 -1.80
C THR A 88 3.96 14.77 -1.10
N HIS A 89 3.12 13.87 -1.61
CA HIS A 89 1.77 13.61 -1.11
C HIS A 89 0.83 14.84 -1.13
N GLU A 90 1.14 15.85 -1.93
CA GLU A 90 0.36 17.09 -2.02
C GLU A 90 -0.82 17.01 -3.01
N GLU A 91 -1.76 17.93 -2.86
CA GLU A 91 -2.83 18.15 -3.81
C GLU A 91 -2.40 19.17 -4.88
N PHE A 92 -2.84 18.94 -6.12
CA PHE A 92 -2.61 19.80 -7.28
C PHE A 92 -3.93 20.34 -7.81
N PRO A 93 -3.93 21.45 -8.55
CA PRO A 93 -5.10 21.84 -9.31
C PRO A 93 -5.52 20.72 -10.27
N GLY A 94 -6.70 20.12 -10.00
CA GLY A 94 -7.24 19.03 -10.82
C GLY A 94 -7.10 17.63 -10.23
N GLY A 95 -6.53 17.45 -9.03
CA GLY A 95 -6.50 16.18 -8.33
C GLY A 95 -5.28 15.96 -7.43
N PHE A 96 -5.11 14.75 -6.97
CA PHE A 96 -3.98 14.35 -6.13
C PHE A 96 -2.69 14.19 -6.94
N GLU A 97 -1.56 14.09 -6.26
CA GLU A 97 -0.22 14.09 -6.85
C GLU A 97 -0.12 13.21 -8.11
N PHE A 98 -0.39 11.91 -8.02
CA PHE A 98 -0.27 10.98 -9.17
C PHE A 98 -1.47 11.00 -10.13
N GLN A 99 -2.40 11.91 -9.93
CA GLN A 99 -3.42 12.24 -10.92
C GLN A 99 -3.06 13.47 -11.75
N ALA A 100 -2.50 14.52 -11.12
CA ALA A 100 -2.46 15.87 -11.70
C ALA A 100 -1.08 16.53 -11.74
N ALA A 101 -0.06 16.04 -11.01
CA ALA A 101 1.26 16.64 -11.07
C ALA A 101 1.85 16.61 -12.50
N PRO A 102 2.53 17.70 -12.94
CA PRO A 102 3.04 17.78 -14.31
C PRO A 102 4.29 16.92 -14.57
N ASP A 103 5.02 16.55 -13.51
CA ASP A 103 6.35 15.95 -13.52
C ASP A 103 6.39 14.52 -12.90
N LEU A 104 5.37 13.70 -13.18
CA LEU A 104 5.17 12.39 -12.57
C LEU A 104 6.37 11.44 -12.73
N GLU A 105 6.99 11.44 -13.91
CA GLU A 105 8.16 10.61 -14.22
C GLU A 105 9.34 10.95 -13.30
N GLN A 106 9.59 12.24 -13.11
CA GLN A 106 10.65 12.72 -12.21
C GLN A 106 10.34 12.42 -10.76
N ARG A 107 9.11 12.68 -10.30
CA ARG A 107 8.66 12.40 -8.93
C ARG A 107 8.82 10.92 -8.57
N GLN A 108 8.38 10.04 -9.47
CA GLN A 108 8.53 8.61 -9.26
C GLN A 108 10.02 8.21 -9.18
N ALA A 109 10.83 8.60 -10.18
CA ALA A 109 12.23 8.20 -10.24
C ALA A 109 13.05 8.79 -9.08
N SER A 110 12.89 10.09 -8.80
CA SER A 110 13.60 10.76 -7.70
C SER A 110 13.19 10.23 -6.33
N GLY A 111 11.88 9.97 -6.12
CA GLY A 111 11.38 9.42 -4.86
C GLY A 111 11.91 8.02 -4.60
N ARG A 112 11.90 7.14 -5.61
CA ARG A 112 12.48 5.81 -5.50
C ARG A 112 13.97 5.85 -5.16
N ALA A 113 14.76 6.58 -5.96
CA ALA A 113 16.21 6.66 -5.78
C ALA A 113 16.57 7.25 -4.39
N TYR A 114 15.83 8.27 -3.95
CA TYR A 114 16.01 8.89 -2.66
C TYR A 114 15.77 7.90 -1.50
N LEU A 115 14.64 7.17 -1.52
CA LEU A 115 14.34 6.19 -0.47
C LEU A 115 15.33 5.01 -0.47
N GLU A 116 15.69 4.50 -1.66
CA GLU A 116 16.68 3.42 -1.80
C GLU A 116 18.04 3.85 -1.24
N GLN A 117 18.50 5.07 -1.54
CA GLN A 117 19.74 5.61 -1.01
C GLN A 117 19.68 5.87 0.49
N LEU A 118 18.61 6.53 0.98
CA LEU A 118 18.47 6.93 2.38
C LEU A 118 18.35 5.72 3.31
N LEU A 119 17.56 4.71 2.92
CA LEU A 119 17.23 3.58 3.78
C LEU A 119 18.05 2.31 3.49
N GLY A 120 18.83 2.29 2.40
CA GLY A 120 19.65 1.14 2.03
C GLY A 120 18.84 -0.10 1.63
N THR A 121 17.63 0.08 1.11
CA THR A 121 16.72 -1.01 0.71
C THR A 121 16.21 -0.80 -0.70
N ARG A 122 15.83 -1.87 -1.38
CA ARG A 122 15.24 -1.79 -2.71
C ARG A 122 13.74 -1.50 -2.62
N ILE A 123 13.24 -0.62 -3.46
CA ILE A 123 11.82 -0.31 -3.58
C ILE A 123 11.21 -1.06 -4.77
N GLU A 124 10.27 -1.94 -4.49
CA GLU A 124 9.60 -2.79 -5.48
C GLU A 124 8.10 -2.49 -5.63
N ILE A 125 7.54 -1.74 -4.67
CA ILE A 125 6.11 -1.40 -4.61
C ILE A 125 5.93 0.10 -4.65
N PHE A 126 4.90 0.51 -5.39
CA PHE A 126 4.34 1.85 -5.36
C PHE A 126 2.93 1.82 -4.77
N VAL A 127 2.67 2.69 -3.81
CA VAL A 127 1.34 2.94 -3.25
C VAL A 127 0.91 4.34 -3.70
N PRO A 128 -0.17 4.47 -4.46
CA PRO A 128 -0.62 5.79 -4.91
C PRO A 128 -1.12 6.65 -3.74
N PRO A 129 -0.64 7.90 -3.58
CA PRO A 129 -1.19 8.85 -2.63
C PRO A 129 -2.72 8.96 -2.78
N HIS A 130 -3.44 8.98 -1.65
CA HIS A 130 -4.91 8.98 -1.60
C HIS A 130 -5.57 7.82 -2.38
N ASN A 131 -4.84 6.74 -2.67
CA ASN A 131 -5.25 5.68 -3.60
C ASN A 131 -5.71 6.22 -4.97
N ALA A 132 -5.15 7.34 -5.42
CA ALA A 132 -5.56 8.08 -6.61
C ALA A 132 -4.48 8.04 -7.70
N LEU A 133 -4.85 7.54 -8.88
CA LEU A 133 -3.93 7.35 -9.99
C LEU A 133 -4.61 7.72 -11.31
N SER A 134 -3.95 8.57 -12.12
CA SER A 134 -4.38 8.83 -13.49
C SER A 134 -3.84 7.75 -14.45
N LYS A 135 -4.34 7.76 -15.70
CA LYS A 135 -3.78 6.89 -16.76
C LYS A 135 -2.30 7.17 -17.01
N ARG A 136 -1.88 8.45 -16.93
CA ARG A 136 -0.47 8.85 -17.04
C ARG A 136 0.32 8.34 -15.85
N GLY A 137 -0.20 8.50 -14.63
CA GLY A 137 0.41 7.95 -13.42
C GLY A 137 0.62 6.45 -13.51
N LEU A 138 -0.39 5.70 -13.96
CA LEU A 138 -0.25 4.27 -14.18
C LEU A 138 0.85 3.93 -15.21
N SER A 139 0.93 4.70 -16.31
CA SER A 139 1.99 4.50 -17.31
C SER A 139 3.40 4.72 -16.76
N VAL A 140 3.55 5.71 -15.86
CA VAL A 140 4.83 6.01 -15.21
C VAL A 140 5.25 4.84 -14.29
N ILE A 141 4.32 4.31 -13.51
CA ILE A 141 4.60 3.19 -12.62
C ILE A 141 4.91 1.90 -13.39
N ASP A 142 4.14 1.62 -14.45
CA ASP A 142 4.39 0.49 -15.36
C ASP A 142 5.79 0.59 -15.99
N ALA A 143 6.15 1.75 -16.52
CA ALA A 143 7.47 1.99 -17.10
C ALA A 143 8.62 1.85 -16.10
N ALA A 144 8.38 2.17 -14.83
CA ALA A 144 9.34 2.01 -13.74
C ALA A 144 9.49 0.55 -13.25
N GLY A 145 8.60 -0.34 -13.69
CA GLY A 145 8.57 -1.74 -13.24
C GLY A 145 8.26 -1.91 -11.77
N LEU A 146 7.46 -0.97 -11.18
CA LEU A 146 7.02 -1.05 -9.79
C LEU A 146 5.66 -1.73 -9.72
N ASN A 147 5.50 -2.65 -8.78
CA ASN A 147 4.21 -3.25 -8.48
C ASN A 147 3.29 -2.23 -7.79
N LEU A 148 1.99 -2.28 -8.12
CA LEU A 148 0.98 -1.43 -7.52
C LEU A 148 0.27 -2.16 -6.38
N LEU A 149 0.33 -1.56 -5.18
CA LEU A 149 -0.43 -2.02 -4.03
C LEU A 149 -1.41 -0.92 -3.62
N GLY A 150 -2.70 -1.09 -3.96
CA GLY A 150 -3.75 -0.10 -3.72
C GLY A 150 -4.93 -0.66 -2.95
N SER A 151 -5.81 0.21 -2.47
CA SER A 151 -7.13 -0.21 -1.96
C SER A 151 -8.11 -0.53 -3.10
N PHE A 152 -7.72 -0.23 -4.34
CA PHE A 152 -8.49 -0.50 -5.56
C PHE A 152 -7.58 -1.02 -6.65
N LEU A 153 -8.14 -1.84 -7.54
CA LEU A 153 -7.48 -2.19 -8.77
C LEU A 153 -7.60 -1.03 -9.76
N TYR A 154 -6.48 -0.55 -10.28
CA TYR A 154 -6.42 0.56 -11.25
C TYR A 154 -6.69 0.09 -12.68
N PHE A 155 -7.69 -0.68 -12.83
CA PHE A 155 -8.04 -1.47 -13.98
C PHE A 155 -8.70 -0.64 -15.09
N ARG A 156 -8.00 0.34 -15.68
CA ARG A 156 -8.44 1.03 -16.90
C ARG A 156 -7.25 1.35 -17.80
N PRO A 157 -6.62 0.35 -18.43
CA PRO A 157 -5.61 0.64 -19.43
C PRO A 157 -6.24 1.41 -20.58
N SER A 158 -5.56 2.45 -21.06
CA SER A 158 -5.84 2.96 -22.39
C SER A 158 -5.52 1.85 -23.39
N LEU A 159 -6.15 1.84 -24.57
CA LEU A 159 -5.81 0.86 -25.61
C LEU A 159 -4.32 0.81 -25.97
N ARG A 160 -3.58 1.92 -25.69
CA ARG A 160 -2.12 2.00 -25.86
C ARG A 160 -1.32 1.27 -24.78
N GLN A 161 -1.93 0.93 -23.65
CA GLN A 161 -1.30 0.22 -22.52
C GLN A 161 -1.72 -1.25 -22.46
N TRP A 162 -2.50 -1.72 -23.42
CA TRP A 162 -2.90 -3.11 -23.47
C TRP A 162 -1.71 -3.98 -23.84
N ASP A 163 -1.39 -4.88 -22.94
CA ASP A 163 -0.55 -6.03 -23.19
C ASP A 163 -1.40 -7.30 -23.38
N VAL A 164 -0.75 -8.42 -23.63
CA VAL A 164 -1.42 -9.71 -23.82
C VAL A 164 -2.12 -10.22 -22.56
N GLN A 165 -1.76 -9.70 -21.37
CA GLN A 165 -2.33 -10.09 -20.08
C GLN A 165 -3.61 -9.30 -19.76
N THR A 166 -3.76 -8.09 -20.31
CA THR A 166 -4.88 -7.20 -19.99
C THR A 166 -6.25 -7.83 -20.24
N PRO A 167 -6.54 -8.47 -21.41
CA PRO A 167 -7.81 -9.14 -21.63
C PRO A 167 -8.05 -10.30 -20.66
N ALA A 168 -7.02 -11.09 -20.36
CA ALA A 168 -7.11 -12.21 -19.44
C ALA A 168 -7.43 -11.73 -18.00
N ASN A 169 -6.74 -10.68 -17.54
CA ASN A 169 -6.98 -10.07 -16.23
C ASN A 169 -8.40 -9.50 -16.13
N TRP A 170 -8.85 -8.78 -17.17
CA TRP A 170 -10.21 -8.26 -17.24
C TRP A 170 -11.26 -9.38 -17.13
N TRP A 171 -11.04 -10.49 -17.86
CA TRP A 171 -11.92 -11.64 -17.83
C TRP A 171 -11.97 -12.30 -16.45
N ARG A 172 -10.81 -12.52 -15.79
CA ARG A 172 -10.71 -13.10 -14.44
C ARG A 172 -11.48 -12.26 -13.41
N VAL A 173 -11.26 -10.94 -13.41
CA VAL A 173 -11.97 -10.02 -12.50
C VAL A 173 -13.49 -10.04 -12.76
N ARG A 174 -13.91 -10.08 -14.02
CA ARG A 174 -15.33 -10.17 -14.38
C ARG A 174 -15.96 -11.48 -13.90
N GLN A 175 -15.27 -12.60 -14.08
CA GLN A 175 -15.74 -13.91 -13.58
C GLN A 175 -15.85 -13.90 -12.06
N TYR A 176 -14.84 -13.39 -11.35
CA TYR A 176 -14.86 -13.29 -9.90
C TYR A 176 -16.03 -12.42 -9.41
N ARG A 177 -16.24 -11.26 -10.02
CA ARG A 177 -17.37 -10.38 -9.72
C ARG A 177 -18.72 -11.12 -9.90
N ALA A 178 -18.88 -11.85 -10.98
CA ALA A 178 -20.10 -12.62 -11.22
C ALA A 178 -20.28 -13.75 -10.20
N ALA A 179 -19.21 -14.47 -9.85
CA ALA A 179 -19.24 -15.55 -8.88
C ALA A 179 -19.57 -15.07 -7.45
N THR A 180 -19.18 -13.83 -7.09
CA THR A 180 -19.48 -13.22 -5.79
C THR A 180 -20.80 -12.46 -5.76
N GLY A 181 -21.57 -12.44 -6.87
CA GLY A 181 -22.83 -11.72 -6.96
C GLY A 181 -22.74 -10.20 -6.93
N ARG A 182 -21.51 -9.64 -7.03
CA ARG A 182 -21.28 -8.19 -6.95
C ARG A 182 -21.59 -7.51 -8.28
N THR A 183 -22.27 -6.38 -8.20
CA THR A 183 -22.58 -5.52 -9.35
C THR A 183 -21.38 -4.62 -9.71
N LYS A 184 -21.50 -3.81 -10.76
CA LYS A 184 -20.47 -2.82 -11.11
C LYS A 184 -20.38 -1.68 -10.11
N ALA A 185 -21.44 -1.43 -9.34
CA ALA A 185 -21.47 -0.40 -8.30
C ALA A 185 -20.76 -0.84 -7.02
N ASP A 186 -20.64 -2.16 -6.79
CA ASP A 186 -20.02 -2.68 -5.59
C ASP A 186 -18.49 -2.58 -5.66
N ARG A 187 -17.91 -2.17 -4.56
CA ARG A 187 -16.45 -2.23 -4.38
C ARG A 187 -15.99 -3.69 -4.47
N LEU A 188 -14.99 -3.96 -5.28
CA LEU A 188 -14.43 -5.28 -5.44
C LEU A 188 -12.96 -5.26 -5.08
N ILE A 189 -12.58 -6.07 -4.10
CA ILE A 189 -11.19 -6.40 -3.81
C ILE A 189 -10.94 -7.78 -4.40
N TYR A 190 -10.11 -7.82 -5.44
CA TYR A 190 -9.80 -9.07 -6.13
C TYR A 190 -8.64 -9.78 -5.41
N PRO A 191 -8.80 -11.04 -4.97
CA PRO A 191 -7.87 -11.66 -4.05
C PRO A 191 -6.64 -12.28 -4.72
N HIS A 192 -6.46 -12.10 -6.02
CA HIS A 192 -5.31 -12.60 -6.76
C HIS A 192 -4.53 -11.45 -7.38
N VAL A 193 -3.22 -11.66 -7.54
CA VAL A 193 -2.34 -10.71 -8.24
C VAL A 193 -2.71 -10.62 -9.71
N LEU A 194 -2.95 -9.43 -10.20
CA LEU A 194 -3.08 -9.12 -11.62
C LEU A 194 -1.71 -8.77 -12.18
N ARG A 195 -1.20 -9.61 -13.08
CA ARG A 195 0.11 -9.41 -13.70
C ARG A 195 -0.04 -8.76 -15.05
N TYR A 196 0.81 -7.80 -15.34
CA TYR A 196 0.97 -7.11 -16.62
C TYR A 196 2.39 -7.27 -17.14
N ALA A 197 2.72 -6.65 -18.29
CA ALA A 197 4.03 -6.82 -18.91
C ALA A 197 5.19 -6.37 -18.01
N ASN A 198 5.05 -5.23 -17.32
CA ASN A 198 6.14 -4.63 -16.55
C ASN A 198 5.85 -4.50 -15.05
N HIS A 199 4.61 -4.70 -14.62
CA HIS A 199 4.23 -4.60 -13.21
C HIS A 199 3.15 -5.62 -12.84
N ALA A 200 2.81 -5.67 -11.59
CA ALA A 200 1.66 -6.40 -11.09
C ALA A 200 0.84 -5.51 -10.13
N GLU A 201 -0.44 -5.84 -9.96
CA GLU A 201 -1.36 -5.10 -9.08
C GLU A 201 -2.01 -6.02 -8.07
N PHE A 202 -2.20 -5.50 -6.85
CA PHE A 202 -2.95 -6.17 -5.80
C PHE A 202 -3.79 -5.16 -5.01
N GLY A 203 -4.99 -5.58 -4.58
CA GLY A 203 -5.92 -4.75 -3.82
C GLY A 203 -5.90 -5.05 -2.32
N CYS A 204 -6.07 -4.02 -1.48
CA CYS A 204 -6.09 -4.15 -0.03
C CYS A 204 -7.47 -3.88 0.57
N TYR A 205 -7.77 -4.56 1.67
CA TYR A 205 -8.88 -4.25 2.55
C TYR A 205 -8.50 -3.11 3.50
N SER A 206 -9.36 -2.09 3.61
CA SER A 206 -9.06 -0.93 4.45
C SER A 206 -9.40 -1.21 5.91
N LEU A 207 -8.48 -0.91 6.81
CA LEU A 207 -8.70 -0.81 8.25
C LEU A 207 -8.64 0.68 8.62
N ILE A 208 -9.80 1.30 8.71
CA ILE A 208 -10.01 2.73 8.98
C ILE A 208 -11.07 2.90 10.07
N PRO A 209 -11.24 4.08 10.68
CA PRO A 209 -12.28 4.32 11.69
C PRO A 209 -13.67 3.81 11.24
N GLY A 210 -14.27 2.96 12.06
CA GLY A 210 -15.54 2.30 11.78
C GLY A 210 -15.44 0.91 11.13
N THR A 211 -14.27 0.47 10.70
CA THR A 211 -14.07 -0.91 10.21
C THR A 211 -14.24 -1.90 11.36
N THR A 212 -14.99 -2.97 11.12
CA THR A 212 -15.27 -4.01 12.11
C THR A 212 -14.47 -5.29 11.88
N VAL A 213 -14.32 -6.11 12.92
CA VAL A 213 -13.71 -7.45 12.83
C VAL A 213 -14.45 -8.31 11.80
N ASP A 214 -15.79 -8.29 11.86
CA ASP A 214 -16.62 -9.14 11.00
C ASP A 214 -16.44 -8.81 9.51
N GLU A 215 -16.29 -7.52 9.17
CA GLU A 215 -16.02 -7.09 7.79
C GLU A 215 -14.68 -7.62 7.28
N LEU A 216 -13.61 -7.48 8.05
CA LEU A 216 -12.30 -7.95 7.64
C LEU A 216 -12.19 -9.47 7.64
N VAL A 217 -12.79 -10.15 8.62
CA VAL A 217 -12.88 -11.62 8.66
C VAL A 217 -13.68 -12.13 7.46
N ALA A 218 -14.80 -11.51 7.12
CA ALA A 218 -15.58 -11.87 5.94
C ALA A 218 -14.75 -11.72 4.65
N GLY A 219 -13.98 -10.63 4.52
CA GLY A 219 -13.06 -10.40 3.41
C GLY A 219 -11.93 -11.44 3.35
N PHE A 220 -11.34 -11.76 4.49
CA PHE A 220 -10.32 -12.81 4.60
C PHE A 220 -10.87 -14.17 4.15
N GLU A 221 -12.04 -14.57 4.65
CA GLU A 221 -12.68 -15.84 4.30
C GLU A 221 -13.09 -15.90 2.82
N GLU A 222 -13.51 -14.78 2.24
CA GLU A 222 -13.80 -14.69 0.80
C GLU A 222 -12.52 -14.89 -0.01
N ALA A 223 -11.44 -14.21 0.34
CA ALA A 223 -10.14 -14.34 -0.32
C ALA A 223 -9.59 -15.78 -0.18
N ARG A 224 -9.71 -16.38 1.01
CA ARG A 224 -9.27 -17.75 1.28
C ARG A 224 -10.04 -18.79 0.47
N ARG A 225 -11.37 -18.67 0.42
CA ARG A 225 -12.22 -19.57 -0.41
C ARG A 225 -11.90 -19.46 -1.91
N ALA A 226 -11.47 -18.29 -2.35
CA ALA A 226 -11.03 -18.08 -3.72
C ALA A 226 -9.61 -18.61 -4.01
N GLY A 227 -8.88 -19.10 -3.00
CA GLY A 227 -7.47 -19.52 -3.13
C GLY A 227 -6.52 -18.36 -3.36
N GLY A 228 -6.90 -17.16 -2.92
CA GLY A 228 -6.14 -15.92 -3.11
C GLY A 228 -5.30 -15.52 -1.91
N HIS A 229 -4.98 -14.23 -1.84
CA HIS A 229 -4.21 -13.59 -0.78
C HIS A 229 -5.04 -12.49 -0.12
N PHE A 230 -4.59 -12.03 1.06
CA PHE A 230 -5.25 -10.98 1.83
C PHE A 230 -4.24 -9.92 2.25
N CYS A 231 -4.56 -8.66 2.03
CA CYS A 231 -3.73 -7.55 2.48
C CYS A 231 -4.62 -6.52 3.16
N ILE A 232 -4.21 -6.08 4.35
CA ILE A 232 -4.85 -4.99 5.08
C ILE A 232 -4.06 -3.72 4.78
N ALA A 233 -4.77 -2.59 4.56
CA ALA A 233 -4.19 -1.26 4.44
C ALA A 233 -4.76 -0.36 5.54
N THR A 234 -3.88 0.36 6.23
CA THR A 234 -4.24 1.26 7.32
C THR A 234 -3.34 2.51 7.30
N HIS A 235 -3.55 3.41 8.26
CA HIS A 235 -2.69 4.54 8.56
C HIS A 235 -2.40 4.54 10.06
N TYR A 236 -1.12 4.49 10.46
CA TYR A 236 -0.70 4.43 11.87
C TYR A 236 -1.37 5.51 12.74
N TRP A 237 -1.62 6.69 12.18
CA TRP A 237 -2.22 7.83 12.86
C TRP A 237 -3.75 7.71 13.05
N GLU A 238 -4.41 6.76 12.38
CA GLU A 238 -5.83 6.40 12.59
C GLU A 238 -6.00 5.25 13.59
N VAL A 239 -4.94 4.46 13.82
CA VAL A 239 -5.02 3.25 14.64
C VAL A 239 -5.04 3.61 16.13
N ASP A 240 -6.24 3.73 16.66
CA ASP A 240 -6.50 3.82 18.09
C ASP A 240 -6.58 2.41 18.73
N THR A 241 -6.95 2.35 20.00
CA THR A 241 -7.10 1.08 20.73
C THR A 241 -8.17 0.17 20.13
N VAL A 242 -9.22 0.73 19.52
CA VAL A 242 -10.32 -0.04 18.90
C VAL A 242 -9.84 -0.68 17.61
N LEU A 243 -9.22 0.10 16.72
CA LEU A 243 -8.69 -0.43 15.46
C LEU A 243 -7.52 -1.39 15.69
N LYS A 244 -6.70 -1.18 16.73
CA LYS A 244 -5.65 -2.11 17.13
C LYS A 244 -6.25 -3.46 17.56
N ASP A 245 -7.33 -3.47 18.36
CA ASP A 245 -8.04 -4.71 18.71
C ASP A 245 -8.62 -5.39 17.46
N VAL A 246 -9.23 -4.63 16.56
CA VAL A 246 -9.72 -5.19 15.27
C VAL A 246 -8.60 -5.86 14.51
N LEU A 247 -7.45 -5.20 14.36
CA LEU A 247 -6.29 -5.75 13.66
C LEU A 247 -5.81 -7.04 14.30
N GLN A 248 -5.60 -7.05 15.62
CA GLN A 248 -5.13 -8.22 16.35
C GLN A 248 -6.08 -9.41 16.20
N ARG A 249 -7.39 -9.20 16.37
CA ARG A 249 -8.39 -10.27 16.22
C ARG A 249 -8.47 -10.84 14.83
N VAL A 250 -8.30 -10.02 13.79
CA VAL A 250 -8.24 -10.49 12.40
C VAL A 250 -6.98 -11.32 12.15
N LEU A 251 -5.83 -10.87 12.67
CA LEU A 251 -4.58 -11.62 12.57
C LEU A 251 -4.65 -12.94 13.35
N ASP A 252 -5.30 -12.95 14.52
CA ASP A 252 -5.52 -14.18 15.31
C ASP A 252 -6.43 -15.16 14.58
N HIS A 253 -7.51 -14.65 13.98
CA HIS A 253 -8.38 -15.48 13.14
C HIS A 253 -7.60 -16.11 11.97
N ALA A 254 -6.81 -15.31 11.26
CA ALA A 254 -5.98 -15.79 10.15
C ALA A 254 -4.95 -16.84 10.59
N ALA A 255 -4.32 -16.66 11.76
CA ALA A 255 -3.37 -17.62 12.31
C ALA A 255 -3.99 -18.98 12.71
N GLY A 256 -5.30 -19.05 12.86
CA GLY A 256 -6.02 -20.31 13.08
C GLY A 256 -5.95 -21.28 11.88
N TYR A 257 -5.45 -20.85 10.73
CA TYR A 257 -5.36 -21.65 9.52
C TYR A 257 -3.91 -22.04 9.21
N PRO A 258 -3.59 -23.35 9.13
CA PRO A 258 -2.21 -23.83 8.93
C PRO A 258 -1.64 -23.51 7.54
N ASP A 259 -2.48 -23.17 6.57
CA ASP A 259 -2.10 -22.78 5.22
C ASP A 259 -1.87 -21.27 5.06
N VAL A 260 -1.97 -20.49 6.14
CA VAL A 260 -1.72 -19.05 6.15
C VAL A 260 -0.26 -18.76 6.47
N GLU A 261 0.35 -17.90 5.66
CA GLU A 261 1.68 -17.36 5.82
C GLU A 261 1.60 -15.85 5.96
N PHE A 262 2.09 -15.30 7.07
CA PHE A 262 2.25 -13.86 7.26
C PHE A 262 3.52 -13.38 6.57
N VAL A 263 3.40 -12.40 5.68
CA VAL A 263 4.49 -11.97 4.80
C VAL A 263 4.54 -10.46 4.66
N ALA A 264 5.71 -9.92 4.31
CA ALA A 264 5.81 -8.57 3.76
C ALA A 264 5.05 -8.46 2.43
N ALA A 265 4.52 -7.27 2.10
CA ALA A 265 3.65 -7.08 0.94
C ALA A 265 4.34 -7.40 -0.40
N GLU A 266 5.66 -7.25 -0.49
CA GLU A 266 6.46 -7.62 -1.66
C GLU A 266 6.29 -9.10 -2.00
N ARG A 267 6.18 -9.95 -0.98
CA ARG A 267 5.98 -11.38 -1.15
C ARG A 267 4.63 -11.77 -1.74
N LEU A 268 3.64 -10.87 -1.73
CA LEU A 268 2.37 -11.09 -2.45
C LEU A 268 2.61 -11.24 -3.96
N PHE A 269 3.61 -10.53 -4.49
CA PHE A 269 3.92 -10.48 -5.91
C PHE A 269 4.86 -11.60 -6.38
N ASP A 270 5.38 -12.44 -5.48
CA ASP A 270 6.20 -13.59 -5.86
C ASP A 270 5.45 -14.48 -6.86
N GLN A 271 6.18 -15.01 -7.83
CA GLN A 271 5.62 -16.05 -8.69
C GLN A 271 5.41 -17.30 -7.84
N VAL A 272 4.18 -17.80 -7.79
CA VAL A 272 3.96 -19.18 -7.33
C VAL A 272 4.69 -20.06 -8.35
N ALA A 273 5.72 -20.78 -7.90
CA ALA A 273 6.35 -21.78 -8.76
C ALA A 273 5.24 -22.68 -9.32
N ALA A 274 5.15 -22.78 -10.65
CA ALA A 274 4.18 -23.65 -11.28
C ALA A 274 4.47 -25.09 -10.77
N GLN A 275 3.55 -25.61 -9.98
CA GLN A 275 3.55 -27.02 -9.57
C GLN A 275 3.18 -27.91 -10.76
#